data_2a6986d3d9d6b54ade3792591391013e
#
_entry.id   2a6986d3d9d6b54ade3792591391013e
#
_cell.length_a   1.000
_cell.length_b   1.000
_cell.length_c   1.000
_cell.angle_alpha   90.00
_cell.angle_beta   90.00
_cell.angle_gamma   90.00
#
_symmetry.space_group_name_H-M   'P 1'
#
loop_
_entity.id
_entity.type
_entity.pdbx_description
1 polymer ?
#
loop_
_entity_poly.entity_id
_entity_poly.type
_entity_poly.pdbx_seq_one_letter_code
_entity_poly.pdbx_strand_id
1 'polypeptide(L)'
;MRIISGKHKGRRLVAPKNLPVRPTTDMCKESLFNILNNYFNFHGLKVLDLFAGTGNISYEFASRGAGPITSVDGDMSCVNFIKKTATELDLDISIIKSDVFKF
;
A
#
# COMPACT_ATOMS: atom_id res chain seq x y z
N MET A 1 4.49 -2.01 -10.61
CA MET A 1 4.87 -1.71 -9.20
C MET A 1 5.84 -2.75 -8.68
N ARG A 2 6.73 -2.35 -7.83
CA ARG A 2 7.69 -3.25 -7.20
C ARG A 2 7.85 -2.87 -5.73
N ILE A 3 7.88 -3.86 -4.85
CA ILE A 3 8.21 -3.64 -3.44
C ILE A 3 9.71 -3.43 -3.32
N ILE A 4 10.12 -2.31 -2.70
CA ILE A 4 11.52 -1.87 -2.69
C ILE A 4 12.33 -2.56 -1.61
N SER A 5 11.74 -2.72 -0.42
CA SER A 5 12.47 -3.23 0.74
C SER A 5 11.59 -4.08 1.64
N GLY A 6 12.17 -4.72 2.65
CA GLY A 6 11.48 -5.50 3.65
C GLY A 6 11.29 -6.95 3.26
N LYS A 7 10.33 -7.60 3.90
CA LYS A 7 10.06 -9.04 3.75
C LYS A 7 9.76 -9.45 2.31
N HIS A 8 9.11 -8.59 1.54
CA HIS A 8 8.71 -8.86 0.16
C HIS A 8 9.55 -8.11 -0.87
N LYS A 9 10.77 -7.69 -0.51
CA LYS A 9 11.68 -6.95 -1.40
C LYS A 9 11.78 -7.61 -2.76
N GLY A 10 11.64 -6.81 -3.81
CA GLY A 10 11.76 -7.25 -5.21
C GLY A 10 10.49 -7.85 -5.79
N ARG A 11 9.44 -8.05 -5.00
CA ARG A 11 8.17 -8.58 -5.50
C ARG A 11 7.54 -7.59 -6.47
N ARG A 12 7.23 -8.06 -7.66
CA ARG A 12 6.54 -7.26 -8.67
C ARG A 12 5.04 -7.48 -8.57
N LEU A 13 4.29 -6.37 -8.68
CA LEU A 13 2.84 -6.37 -8.64
C LEU A 13 2.32 -5.69 -9.89
N VAL A 14 1.35 -6.31 -10.56
CA VAL A 14 0.77 -5.78 -11.79
C VAL A 14 -0.69 -5.43 -11.50
N ALA A 15 -1.00 -4.14 -11.51
CA ALA A 15 -2.37 -3.67 -11.34
C ALA A 15 -3.14 -3.85 -12.65
N PRO A 16 -4.44 -4.18 -12.59
CA PRO A 16 -5.27 -4.19 -13.78
C PRO A 16 -5.25 -2.82 -14.47
N LYS A 17 -5.22 -2.82 -15.80
CA LYS A 17 -5.17 -1.58 -16.59
C LYS A 17 -6.45 -0.75 -16.48
N ASN A 18 -7.54 -1.36 -16.08
CA ASN A 18 -8.85 -0.70 -15.95
C ASN A 18 -9.06 0.01 -14.62
N LEU A 19 -8.08 0.01 -13.72
CA LEU A 19 -8.19 0.78 -12.48
C LEU A 19 -8.15 2.27 -12.80
N PRO A 20 -9.01 3.08 -12.16
CA PRO A 20 -9.14 4.51 -12.46
C PRO A 20 -8.05 5.37 -11.84
N VAL A 21 -6.95 4.77 -11.41
CA VAL A 21 -5.88 5.46 -10.70
C VAL A 21 -4.54 5.21 -11.37
N ARG A 22 -3.65 6.19 -11.25
CA ARG A 22 -2.27 6.07 -11.71
C ARG A 22 -1.40 5.66 -10.50
N PRO A 23 -0.69 4.52 -10.58
CA PRO A 23 0.19 4.11 -9.48
C PRO A 23 1.33 5.11 -9.25
N THR A 24 1.74 5.27 -8.00
CA THR A 24 2.98 5.97 -7.67
C THR A 24 4.15 5.20 -8.28
N THR A 25 5.07 5.91 -8.94
CA THR A 25 6.24 5.26 -9.55
C THR A 25 7.15 4.66 -8.47
N ASP A 26 7.88 3.62 -8.84
CA ASP A 26 8.84 2.99 -7.91
C ASP A 26 9.89 3.99 -7.44
N MET A 27 10.36 4.88 -8.32
CA MET A 27 11.32 5.92 -7.97
C MET A 27 10.77 6.89 -6.93
N CYS A 28 9.55 7.38 -7.11
CA CYS A 28 8.91 8.29 -6.16
C CYS A 28 8.68 7.60 -4.82
N LYS A 29 8.24 6.34 -4.85
CA LYS A 29 8.03 5.55 -3.64
C LYS A 29 9.33 5.34 -2.88
N GLU A 30 10.41 4.97 -3.58
CA GLU A 30 11.72 4.79 -2.97
C GLU A 30 12.21 6.07 -2.31
N SER A 31 12.10 7.21 -2.99
CA SER A 31 12.49 8.52 -2.45
C SER A 31 11.69 8.85 -1.19
N LEU A 32 10.38 8.64 -1.21
CA LEU A 32 9.51 8.87 -0.05
C LEU A 32 9.95 8.03 1.15
N PHE A 33 10.14 6.72 0.95
CA PHE A 33 10.50 5.83 2.05
C PHE A 33 11.92 6.04 2.55
N ASN A 34 12.85 6.50 1.71
CA ASN A 34 14.17 6.89 2.16
C ASN A 34 14.09 8.08 3.13
N ILE A 35 13.22 9.05 2.87
CA ILE A 35 12.98 10.18 3.78
C ILE A 35 12.32 9.68 5.07
N LEU A 36 11.24 8.90 4.96
CA LEU A 36 10.51 8.41 6.14
C LEU A 36 11.38 7.54 7.05
N ASN A 37 12.31 6.79 6.47
CA ASN A 37 13.21 5.93 7.23
C ASN A 37 14.12 6.72 8.20
N ASN A 38 14.31 8.01 7.97
CA ASN A 38 15.07 8.87 8.89
C ASN A 38 14.25 9.31 10.10
N TYR A 39 12.92 9.19 10.04
CA TYR A 39 12.03 9.70 11.10
C TYR A 39 11.27 8.60 11.84
N PHE A 40 11.10 7.44 11.23
CA PHE A 40 10.25 6.38 11.79
C PHE A 40 10.94 5.03 11.76
N ASN A 41 10.72 4.24 12.83
CA ASN A 41 10.94 2.80 12.79
C ASN A 41 9.63 2.18 12.29
N PHE A 42 9.67 1.50 11.16
CA PHE A 42 8.45 0.95 10.55
C PHE A 42 7.88 -0.25 11.30
N HIS A 43 8.72 -0.98 12.03
CA HIS A 43 8.25 -2.17 12.73
C HIS A 43 7.18 -1.83 13.76
N GLY A 44 5.98 -2.40 13.60
CA GLY A 44 4.85 -2.15 14.47
C GLY A 44 4.17 -0.80 14.29
N LEU A 45 4.59 0.00 13.31
CA LEU A 45 3.99 1.31 13.02
C LEU A 45 2.57 1.13 12.48
N LYS A 46 1.60 1.81 13.09
CA LYS A 46 0.21 1.83 12.60
C LYS A 46 0.08 2.82 11.46
N VAL A 47 -0.57 2.42 10.37
CA VAL A 47 -0.68 3.23 9.16
C VAL A 47 -2.13 3.36 8.73
N LEU A 48 -2.53 4.57 8.34
CA LEU A 48 -3.80 4.85 7.69
C LEU A 48 -3.51 5.47 6.33
N ASP A 49 -3.90 4.77 5.26
CA ASP A 49 -3.72 5.20 3.88
C ASP A 49 -5.08 5.58 3.30
N LEU A 50 -5.35 6.88 3.20
CA LEU A 50 -6.68 7.40 2.86
C LEU A 50 -6.98 7.41 1.37
N PHE A 51 -5.98 7.35 0.51
CA PHE A 51 -6.14 7.32 -0.94
C PHE A 51 -5.33 6.17 -1.52
N ALA A 52 -5.72 4.95 -1.12
CA ALA A 52 -4.89 3.77 -1.34
C ALA A 52 -4.66 3.43 -2.82
N GLY A 53 -5.65 3.64 -3.69
CA GLY A 53 -5.54 3.34 -5.12
C GLY A 53 -5.18 1.89 -5.36
N THR A 54 -4.01 1.65 -5.96
CA THR A 54 -3.50 0.29 -6.18
C THR A 54 -2.95 -0.36 -4.91
N GLY A 55 -2.82 0.40 -3.82
CA GLY A 55 -2.25 -0.08 -2.56
C GLY A 55 -0.73 -0.01 -2.49
N ASN A 56 -0.08 0.58 -3.48
CA ASN A 56 1.38 0.57 -3.62
C ASN A 56 2.11 1.04 -2.35
N ILE A 57 1.63 2.10 -1.72
CA ILE A 57 2.23 2.64 -0.49
C ILE A 57 1.95 1.71 0.70
N SER A 58 0.73 1.20 0.82
CA SER A 58 0.35 0.27 1.88
C SER A 58 1.19 -1.01 1.85
N TYR A 59 1.41 -1.58 0.67
CA TYR A 59 2.25 -2.78 0.53
C TYR A 59 3.68 -2.53 0.97
N GLU A 60 4.22 -1.37 0.65
CA GLU A 60 5.59 -1.03 1.04
C GLU A 60 5.72 -0.92 2.57
N PHE A 61 4.79 -0.23 3.24
CA PHE A 61 4.77 -0.18 4.70
C PHE A 61 4.69 -1.58 5.31
N ALA A 62 3.77 -2.40 4.81
CA ALA A 62 3.58 -3.77 5.32
C ALA A 62 4.83 -4.61 5.13
N SER A 63 5.47 -4.52 3.96
CA SER A 63 6.72 -5.25 3.66
C SER A 63 7.85 -4.86 4.61
N ARG A 64 7.88 -3.61 5.05
CA ARG A 64 8.90 -3.10 5.96
C ARG A 64 8.58 -3.33 7.44
N GLY A 65 7.52 -4.07 7.74
CA GLY A 65 7.18 -4.48 9.09
C GLY A 65 6.13 -3.62 9.79
N ALA A 66 5.58 -2.62 9.11
CA ALA A 66 4.48 -1.83 9.68
C ALA A 66 3.20 -2.67 9.79
N GLY A 67 2.38 -2.35 10.75
CA GLY A 67 1.07 -2.96 10.94
C GLY A 67 0.52 -2.70 12.33
N PRO A 68 -0.80 -2.69 12.46
CA PRO A 68 -1.80 -2.88 11.41
C PRO A 68 -1.88 -1.71 10.42
N ILE A 69 -2.26 -2.00 9.19
CA ILE A 69 -2.44 -1.00 8.14
C ILE A 69 -3.90 -0.98 7.73
N THR A 70 -4.49 0.21 7.69
CA THR A 70 -5.84 0.41 7.17
C THR A 70 -5.75 1.24 5.90
N SER A 71 -6.22 0.69 4.79
CA SER A 71 -6.26 1.35 3.50
C SER A 71 -7.69 1.71 3.17
N VAL A 72 -7.92 2.91 2.66
CA VAL A 72 -9.25 3.41 2.31
C VAL A 72 -9.25 3.86 0.86
N ASP A 73 -10.26 3.45 0.10
CA ASP A 73 -10.46 3.92 -1.26
C ASP A 73 -11.94 3.89 -1.60
N GLY A 74 -12.37 4.84 -2.43
CA GLY A 74 -13.77 4.94 -2.85
C GLY A 74 -14.13 4.05 -4.04
N ASP A 75 -13.16 3.45 -4.70
CA ASP A 75 -13.37 2.64 -5.90
C ASP A 75 -13.32 1.15 -5.57
N MET A 76 -14.39 0.43 -5.93
CA MET A 76 -14.50 -0.99 -5.62
C MET A 76 -13.44 -1.85 -6.33
N SER A 77 -13.03 -1.46 -7.54
CA SER A 77 -11.98 -2.18 -8.26
C SER A 77 -10.65 -2.10 -7.53
N CYS A 78 -10.32 -0.92 -6.99
CA CYS A 78 -9.14 -0.74 -6.16
C CYS A 78 -9.22 -1.56 -4.87
N VAL A 79 -10.37 -1.52 -4.20
CA VAL A 79 -10.61 -2.30 -2.98
C VAL A 79 -10.41 -3.79 -3.24
N ASN A 80 -10.97 -4.31 -4.32
CA ASN A 80 -10.85 -5.73 -4.67
C ASN A 80 -9.41 -6.11 -5.00
N PHE A 81 -8.69 -5.26 -5.72
CA PHE A 81 -7.28 -5.50 -6.04
C PHE A 81 -6.42 -5.55 -4.78
N ILE A 82 -6.63 -4.61 -3.84
CA ILE A 82 -5.89 -4.58 -2.58
C ILE A 82 -6.18 -5.81 -1.73
N LYS A 83 -7.45 -6.22 -1.62
CA LYS A 83 -7.83 -7.43 -0.89
C LYS A 83 -7.12 -8.67 -1.44
N LYS A 84 -7.13 -8.81 -2.76
CA LYS A 84 -6.49 -9.94 -3.43
C LYS A 84 -4.98 -9.94 -3.18
N THR A 85 -4.34 -8.80 -3.36
CA THR A 85 -2.88 -8.68 -3.19
C THR A 85 -2.47 -8.92 -1.75
N ALA A 86 -3.18 -8.35 -0.78
CA ALA A 86 -2.88 -8.54 0.64
C ALA A 86 -3.01 -10.01 1.04
N THR A 87 -4.01 -10.71 0.50
CA THR A 87 -4.20 -12.14 0.75
C THR A 87 -3.07 -12.95 0.14
N GLU A 88 -2.69 -12.67 -1.11
CA GLU A 88 -1.61 -13.39 -1.81
C GLU A 88 -0.25 -13.22 -1.12
N LEU A 89 0.02 -12.03 -0.57
CA LEU A 89 1.28 -11.73 0.09
C LEU A 89 1.24 -11.91 1.60
N ASP A 90 0.09 -12.31 2.15
CA ASP A 90 -0.12 -12.48 3.59
C ASP A 90 0.26 -11.21 4.36
N LEU A 91 -0.28 -10.07 3.93
CA LEU A 91 -0.04 -8.77 4.54
C LEU A 91 -1.18 -8.39 5.49
N ASP A 92 -0.83 -7.76 6.61
CA ASP A 92 -1.79 -7.26 7.60
C ASP A 92 -2.36 -5.91 7.15
N ILE A 93 -3.19 -5.95 6.12
CA ILE A 93 -3.86 -4.78 5.57
C ILE A 93 -5.36 -4.99 5.60
N SER A 94 -6.06 -4.09 6.28
CA SER A 94 -7.52 -3.99 6.23
C SER A 94 -7.90 -2.95 5.20
N ILE A 95 -8.74 -3.30 4.24
CA ILE A 95 -9.19 -2.35 3.21
C ILE A 95 -10.66 -2.01 3.41
N ILE A 96 -10.96 -0.71 3.38
CA ILE A 96 -12.30 -0.18 3.56
C ILE A 96 -12.71 0.60 2.32
N LYS A 97 -13.88 0.27 1.76
CA LYS A 97 -14.48 1.06 0.70
C LYS A 97 -15.24 2.23 1.34
N SER A 98 -14.72 3.43 1.16
CA SER A 98 -15.38 4.64 1.66
C SER A 98 -14.90 5.86 0.90
N ASP A 99 -15.77 6.86 0.79
CA ASP A 99 -15.38 8.21 0.44
C ASP A 99 -14.56 8.74 1.62
N VAL A 100 -13.33 9.18 1.37
CA VAL A 100 -12.41 9.63 2.42
C VAL A 100 -12.98 10.81 3.22
N PHE A 101 -13.81 11.65 2.60
CA PHE A 101 -14.43 12.77 3.27
C PHE A 101 -15.59 12.36 4.19
N LYS A 102 -16.02 11.11 4.14
CA LYS A 102 -17.06 10.52 5.01
C LYS A 102 -16.49 9.48 5.98
N PHE A 103 -15.23 9.18 5.84
CA PHE A 103 -14.55 8.23 6.73
C PHE A 103 -14.20 8.85 8.11
#